data_ea7a07409aa48e8d54a60ea20391b4e2
#
_entry.id   ea7a07409aa48e8d54a60ea20391b4e2
#
_cell.length_a   1.000
_cell.length_b   1.000
_cell.length_c   1.000
_cell.angle_alpha   90.00
_cell.angle_beta   90.00
_cell.angle_gamma   90.00
#
_symmetry.space_group_name_H-M   'P 1'
#
loop_
_entity.id
_entity.type
_entity.pdbx_description
1 polymer ?
#
loop_
_entity_poly.entity_id
_entity_poly.type
_entity_poly.pdbx_seq_one_letter_code
_entity_poly.pdbx_strand_id
1 'polypeptide(L)'
;MLAAVWLMLSTMLYTLQLNTGSFPKPLSAEEEQYYLKLSNEGDLEARNILIERNLRLVAHIMKKYYACTSDSEDLISIGTIGLIKGITTFDASKGARLATYAAKCVENAILTPTTLRVGTLHLRA
;
A
#
# COMPACT_ATOMS: atom_id res chain seq x y z
N MET A 1 4.22 -15.07 -13.02
CA MET A 1 4.00 -14.59 -11.65
C MET A 1 3.83 -13.07 -11.57
N LEU A 2 4.71 -12.31 -12.18
CA LEU A 2 4.57 -10.84 -12.21
C LEU A 2 3.31 -10.39 -12.94
N ALA A 3 2.91 -11.07 -14.00
CA ALA A 3 1.68 -10.78 -14.75
C ALA A 3 0.41 -11.01 -13.90
N ALA A 4 0.39 -12.05 -13.06
CA ALA A 4 -0.75 -12.34 -12.18
C ALA A 4 -0.90 -11.29 -11.10
N VAL A 5 0.20 -10.85 -10.51
CA VAL A 5 0.21 -9.76 -9.51
C VAL A 5 -0.22 -8.45 -10.15
N TRP A 6 0.24 -8.18 -11.36
CA TRP A 6 -0.16 -7.01 -12.14
C TRP A 6 -1.66 -7.01 -12.45
N LEU A 7 -2.20 -8.15 -12.88
CA LEU A 7 -3.63 -8.29 -13.15
C LEU A 7 -4.47 -8.12 -11.89
N MET A 8 -4.04 -8.67 -10.77
CA MET A 8 -4.73 -8.49 -9.48
C MET A 8 -4.71 -7.04 -9.02
N LEU A 9 -3.56 -6.37 -9.14
CA LEU A 9 -3.43 -4.95 -8.83
C LEU A 9 -4.29 -4.10 -9.75
N SER A 10 -4.30 -4.42 -11.04
CA SER A 10 -5.09 -3.69 -12.05
C SER A 10 -6.59 -3.85 -11.82
N THR A 11 -7.07 -5.06 -11.55
CA THR A 11 -8.48 -5.30 -11.25
C THR A 11 -8.90 -4.66 -9.94
N MET A 12 -8.00 -4.65 -8.96
CA MET A 12 -8.25 -4.01 -7.67
C MET A 12 -8.35 -2.50 -7.80
N LEU A 13 -7.44 -1.89 -8.56
CA LEU A 13 -7.47 -0.45 -8.87
C LEU A 13 -8.72 -0.08 -9.67
N TYR A 14 -9.10 -0.92 -10.63
CA TYR A 14 -10.30 -0.71 -11.44
C TYR A 14 -11.57 -0.78 -10.60
N THR A 15 -11.65 -1.74 -9.68
CA THR A 15 -12.77 -1.88 -8.74
C THR A 15 -12.86 -0.69 -7.80
N LEU A 16 -11.71 -0.15 -7.37
CA LEU A 16 -11.64 1.05 -6.53
C LEU A 16 -12.10 2.30 -7.28
N GLN A 17 -11.80 2.41 -8.58
CA GLN A 17 -12.28 3.53 -9.39
C GLN A 17 -13.79 3.47 -9.64
N LEU A 18 -14.35 2.27 -9.78
CA LEU A 18 -15.78 2.08 -9.98
C LEU A 18 -16.59 2.33 -8.68
N ASN A 19 -15.98 2.08 -7.53
CA ASN A 19 -16.58 2.34 -6.24
C ASN A 19 -16.13 3.70 -5.69
N THR A 20 -16.42 4.76 -6.43
CA THR A 20 -16.09 6.12 -6.00
C THR A 20 -16.76 6.44 -4.67
N GLY A 21 -16.01 6.37 -3.60
CA GLY A 21 -16.42 6.90 -2.31
C GLY A 21 -16.39 5.97 -1.11
N SER A 22 -16.30 4.65 -1.28
CA SER A 22 -16.26 3.78 -0.11
C SER A 22 -15.16 2.73 -0.18
N PHE A 23 -14.03 3.07 0.43
CA PHE A 23 -13.07 2.04 0.80
C PHE A 23 -13.71 1.09 1.82
N PRO A 24 -13.35 -0.22 1.83
CA PRO A 24 -13.81 -1.13 2.86
C PRO A 24 -13.47 -0.58 4.25
N LYS A 25 -14.31 -0.87 5.22
CA LYS A 25 -14.07 -0.45 6.60
C LYS A 25 -12.70 -0.93 7.09
N PRO A 26 -11.96 -0.10 7.84
CA PRO A 26 -10.73 -0.56 8.46
C PRO A 26 -11.03 -1.68 9.45
N LEU A 27 -10.09 -2.60 9.61
CA LEU A 27 -10.21 -3.70 10.54
C LEU A 27 -10.17 -3.20 11.98
N SER A 28 -10.93 -3.85 12.87
CA SER A 28 -10.79 -3.63 14.30
C SER A 28 -9.42 -4.15 14.78
N ALA A 29 -8.98 -3.72 15.96
CA ALA A 29 -7.70 -4.16 16.52
C ALA A 29 -7.61 -5.68 16.64
N GLU A 30 -8.71 -6.32 17.04
CA GLU A 30 -8.79 -7.79 17.19
C GLU A 30 -8.73 -8.50 15.86
N GLU A 31 -9.47 -8.01 14.86
CA GLU A 31 -9.44 -8.56 13.51
C GLU A 31 -8.06 -8.40 12.87
N GLU A 32 -7.43 -7.25 13.07
CA GLU A 32 -6.10 -6.98 12.58
C GLU A 32 -5.08 -7.98 13.14
N GLN A 33 -5.11 -8.23 14.45
CA GLN A 33 -4.24 -9.22 15.08
C GLN A 33 -4.50 -10.63 14.55
N TYR A 34 -5.75 -10.98 14.35
CA TYR A 34 -6.14 -12.28 13.80
C TYR A 34 -5.56 -12.48 12.39
N TYR A 35 -5.75 -11.52 11.52
CA TYR A 35 -5.24 -11.61 10.14
C TYR A 35 -3.71 -11.51 10.07
N LEU A 36 -3.09 -10.74 10.95
CA LEU A 36 -1.63 -10.68 11.05
C LEU A 36 -1.03 -12.02 11.42
N LYS A 37 -1.65 -12.70 12.37
CA LYS A 37 -1.23 -14.04 12.78
C LYS A 37 -1.33 -15.04 11.62
N LEU A 38 -2.46 -15.05 10.92
CA LEU A 38 -2.66 -15.92 9.77
C LEU A 38 -1.69 -15.59 8.64
N SER A 39 -1.47 -14.31 8.38
CA SER A 39 -0.53 -13.87 7.36
C SER A 39 0.90 -14.31 7.67
N ASN A 40 1.31 -14.25 8.92
CA ASN A 40 2.64 -14.71 9.36
C ASN A 40 2.78 -16.24 9.23
N GLU A 41 1.68 -16.97 9.29
CA GLU A 41 1.65 -18.41 9.07
C GLU A 41 1.66 -18.80 7.59
N GLY A 42 1.63 -17.81 6.69
CA GLY A 42 1.68 -18.03 5.25
C GLY A 42 0.33 -17.98 4.53
N ASP A 43 -0.74 -17.56 5.21
CA ASP A 43 -2.06 -17.43 4.60
C ASP A 43 -2.10 -16.19 3.69
N LEU A 44 -2.14 -16.43 2.38
CA LEU A 44 -2.18 -15.37 1.37
C LEU A 44 -3.50 -14.60 1.38
N GLU A 45 -4.59 -15.26 1.69
CA GLU A 45 -5.91 -14.62 1.76
C GLU A 45 -5.97 -13.62 2.91
N ALA A 46 -5.43 -13.97 4.07
CA ALA A 46 -5.32 -13.08 5.22
C ALA A 46 -4.46 -11.86 4.88
N ARG A 47 -3.35 -12.07 4.18
CA ARG A 47 -2.49 -10.98 3.72
C ARG A 47 -3.23 -10.04 2.77
N ASN A 48 -3.99 -10.60 1.84
CA ASN A 48 -4.77 -9.81 0.89
C ASN A 48 -5.84 -8.97 1.59
N ILE A 49 -6.48 -9.51 2.61
CA ILE A 49 -7.45 -8.77 3.44
C ILE A 49 -6.76 -7.60 4.15
N LEU A 50 -5.59 -7.82 4.73
CA LEU A 50 -4.82 -6.77 5.37
C LEU A 50 -4.45 -5.64 4.39
N ILE A 51 -4.02 -6.00 3.20
CA ILE A 51 -3.69 -5.03 2.15
C ILE A 51 -4.93 -4.24 1.75
N GLU A 52 -6.02 -4.94 1.43
CA GLU A 52 -7.27 -4.33 0.99
C GLU A 52 -7.83 -3.35 2.03
N ARG A 53 -7.84 -3.75 3.29
CA ARG A 53 -8.38 -2.92 4.38
C ARG A 53 -7.49 -1.73 4.73
N ASN A 54 -6.26 -1.72 4.28
CA ASN A 54 -5.31 -0.62 4.50
C ASN A 54 -5.05 0.24 3.24
N LEU A 55 -5.75 -0.02 2.13
CA LEU A 55 -5.61 0.80 0.92
C LEU A 55 -6.01 2.27 1.14
N ARG A 56 -6.93 2.51 2.05
CA ARG A 56 -7.33 3.86 2.44
C ARG A 56 -6.13 4.67 2.95
N LEU A 57 -5.21 4.00 3.65
CA LEU A 57 -3.99 4.61 4.16
C LEU A 57 -3.11 5.10 3.00
N VAL A 58 -2.95 4.27 1.96
CA VAL A 58 -2.19 4.64 0.76
C VAL A 58 -2.81 5.88 0.10
N ALA A 59 -4.12 5.88 -0.08
CA ALA A 59 -4.82 7.01 -0.68
C ALA A 59 -4.66 8.29 0.14
N HIS A 60 -4.68 8.19 1.46
CA HIS A 60 -4.49 9.33 2.35
C HIS A 60 -3.08 9.91 2.26
N ILE A 61 -2.07 9.05 2.25
CA ILE A 61 -0.67 9.48 2.12
C ILE A 61 -0.41 10.08 0.75
N MET A 62 -0.98 9.49 -0.29
CA MET A 62 -0.86 9.99 -1.66
C MET A 62 -1.31 11.43 -1.80
N LYS A 63 -2.36 11.83 -1.12
CA LYS A 63 -2.87 13.20 -1.17
C LYS A 63 -1.82 14.24 -0.80
N LYS A 64 -0.89 13.89 0.11
CA LYS A 64 0.21 14.77 0.50
C LYS A 64 1.23 14.97 -0.63
N TYR A 65 1.40 13.99 -1.49
CA TYR A 65 2.44 13.97 -2.52
C TYR A 65 1.91 14.24 -3.93
N TYR A 66 0.61 14.43 -4.05
CA TYR A 66 -0.05 14.69 -5.34
C TYR A 66 0.49 15.93 -6.05
N ALA A 67 0.90 16.92 -5.28
CA ALA A 67 1.43 18.17 -5.82
C ALA A 67 2.85 18.05 -6.38
N CYS A 68 3.56 16.96 -6.05
CA CYS A 68 4.97 16.80 -6.39
C CYS A 68 5.21 15.99 -7.66
N THR A 69 4.19 15.28 -8.18
CA THR A 69 4.32 14.43 -9.36
C THR A 69 3.06 14.51 -10.22
N SER A 70 3.26 14.51 -11.53
CA SER A 70 2.16 14.53 -12.49
C SER A 70 1.52 13.15 -12.70
N ASP A 71 2.13 12.08 -12.19
CA ASP A 71 1.69 10.71 -12.41
C ASP A 71 1.11 10.10 -11.14
N SER A 72 -0.20 10.28 -10.96
CA SER A 72 -0.94 9.72 -9.83
C SER A 72 -0.99 8.19 -9.83
N GLU A 73 -1.01 7.59 -11.02
CA GLU A 73 -1.07 6.13 -11.15
C GLU A 73 0.21 5.47 -10.67
N ASP A 74 1.37 6.04 -11.01
CA ASP A 74 2.66 5.55 -10.54
C ASP A 74 2.78 5.66 -9.02
N LEU A 75 2.28 6.75 -8.43
CA LEU A 75 2.28 6.93 -6.98
C LEU A 75 1.42 5.89 -6.27
N ILE A 76 0.25 5.57 -6.81
CA ILE A 76 -0.63 4.52 -6.25
C ILE A 76 0.10 3.18 -6.27
N SER A 77 0.70 2.84 -7.39
CA SER A 77 1.43 1.57 -7.54
C SER A 77 2.61 1.48 -6.57
N ILE A 78 3.41 2.51 -6.49
CA ILE A 78 4.57 2.58 -5.59
C ILE A 78 4.11 2.52 -4.13
N GLY A 79 3.08 3.28 -3.78
CA GLY A 79 2.52 3.29 -2.43
C GLY A 79 1.95 1.93 -2.03
N THR A 80 1.27 1.25 -2.96
CA THR A 80 0.72 -0.09 -2.72
C THR A 80 1.83 -1.11 -2.52
N ILE A 81 2.91 -1.03 -3.30
CA ILE A 81 4.09 -1.89 -3.11
C ILE A 81 4.69 -1.66 -1.72
N GLY A 82 4.79 -0.40 -1.30
CA GLY A 82 5.25 -0.05 0.04
C GLY A 82 4.36 -0.62 1.14
N LEU A 83 3.04 -0.59 0.95
CA LEU A 83 2.08 -1.17 1.87
C LEU A 83 2.25 -2.69 1.97
N ILE A 84 2.37 -3.38 0.84
CA ILE A 84 2.59 -4.83 0.80
C ILE A 84 3.87 -5.19 1.54
N LYS A 85 4.93 -4.47 1.29
CA LYS A 85 6.21 -4.65 1.99
C LYS A 85 6.07 -4.42 3.49
N GLY A 86 5.35 -3.38 3.88
CA GLY A 86 5.10 -3.07 5.29
C GLY A 86 4.34 -4.19 6.00
N ILE A 87 3.28 -4.70 5.38
CA ILE A 87 2.47 -5.78 5.96
C ILE A 87 3.30 -7.07 6.05
N THR A 88 4.10 -7.36 5.03
CA THR A 88 4.93 -8.57 4.99
C THR A 88 6.04 -8.55 6.04
N THR A 89 6.61 -7.39 6.33
CA THR A 89 7.74 -7.25 7.26
C THR A 89 7.33 -6.82 8.66
N PHE A 90 6.06 -6.56 8.89
CA PHE A 90 5.57 -6.08 10.19
C PHE A 90 5.77 -7.12 11.29
N ASP A 91 6.31 -6.66 12.41
CA ASP A 91 6.51 -7.47 13.60
C ASP A 91 5.74 -6.85 14.78
N ALA A 92 4.65 -7.50 15.17
CA ALA A 92 3.78 -7.04 16.25
C ALA A 92 4.46 -7.03 17.62
N SER A 93 5.54 -7.82 17.79
CA SER A 93 6.27 -7.91 19.05
C SER A 93 7.03 -6.62 19.40
N LYS A 94 7.24 -5.74 18.43
CA LYS A 94 7.97 -4.48 18.63
C LYS A 94 7.10 -3.34 19.17
N GLY A 95 5.83 -3.58 19.45
CA GLY A 95 4.94 -2.64 20.10
C GLY A 95 4.38 -1.52 19.22
N ALA A 96 4.74 -1.47 17.94
CA ALA A 96 4.18 -0.48 17.01
C ALA A 96 2.85 -0.96 16.45
N ARG A 97 1.99 -0.03 16.07
CA ARG A 97 0.75 -0.34 15.35
C ARG A 97 1.03 -0.57 13.87
N LEU A 98 0.30 -1.49 13.27
CA LEU A 98 0.43 -1.78 11.83
C LEU A 98 0.26 -0.53 10.98
N ALA A 99 -0.75 0.29 11.26
CA ALA A 99 -1.01 1.52 10.49
C ALA A 99 0.18 2.48 10.51
N THR A 100 0.83 2.65 11.66
CA THR A 100 1.99 3.53 11.80
C THR A 100 3.19 3.01 11.02
N TYR A 101 3.45 1.71 11.13
CA TYR A 101 4.56 1.07 10.42
C TYR A 101 4.32 1.05 8.91
N ALA A 102 3.11 0.68 8.50
CA ALA A 102 2.74 0.65 7.09
C ALA A 102 2.80 2.04 6.46
N ALA A 103 2.36 3.08 7.17
CA ALA A 103 2.46 4.46 6.72
C ALA A 103 3.91 4.85 6.42
N LYS A 104 4.84 4.51 7.29
CA LYS A 104 6.27 4.75 7.06
C LYS A 104 6.79 4.02 5.84
N CYS A 105 6.38 2.76 5.66
CA CYS A 105 6.80 1.97 4.50
C CYS A 105 6.26 2.56 3.19
N VAL A 106 5.01 3.04 3.19
CA VAL A 106 4.42 3.70 2.04
C VAL A 106 5.16 5.00 1.73
N GLU A 107 5.39 5.84 2.73
CA GLU A 107 6.12 7.10 2.57
C GLU A 107 7.54 6.85 2.06
N ASN A 108 8.25 5.90 2.64
CA ASN A 108 9.60 5.55 2.22
C ASN A 108 9.64 5.05 0.77
N ALA A 109 8.63 4.27 0.36
CA ALA A 109 8.53 3.79 -1.02
C ALA A 109 8.35 4.96 -1.99
N ILE A 110 7.50 5.92 -1.64
CA ILE A 110 7.25 7.11 -2.46
C ILE A 110 8.49 8.02 -2.51
N LEU A 111 9.19 8.15 -1.39
CA LEU A 111 10.35 9.04 -1.26
C LEU A 111 11.70 8.39 -1.59
N THR A 112 11.71 7.14 -2.07
CA THR A 112 12.97 6.49 -2.43
C THR A 112 13.72 7.24 -3.53
N PRO A 113 15.06 7.23 -3.50
CA PRO A 113 15.87 7.92 -4.52
C PRO A 113 15.56 7.49 -5.95
N THR A 114 15.08 6.27 -6.14
CA THR A 114 14.68 5.76 -7.45
C THR A 114 13.49 6.53 -8.01
N THR A 115 12.50 6.82 -7.17
CA THR A 115 11.31 7.60 -7.55
C THR A 115 11.70 9.05 -7.84
N LEU A 116 12.57 9.62 -7.01
CA LEU A 116 13.10 10.97 -7.21
C LEU A 116 13.98 11.05 -8.46
N ARG A 117 14.73 9.99 -8.79
CA ARG A 117 15.54 9.91 -10.00
C ARG A 117 14.68 9.92 -11.25
N VAL A 118 13.59 9.17 -11.26
CA VAL A 118 12.66 9.15 -12.41
C VAL A 118 12.07 10.55 -12.61
N GLY A 119 11.65 11.19 -11.52
CA GLY A 119 11.16 12.56 -11.55
C GLY A 119 12.21 13.57 -12.04
N THR A 120 13.45 13.42 -11.59
CA THR A 120 14.54 14.31 -11.97
C THR A 120 15.01 14.07 -13.42
N LEU A 121 14.97 12.83 -13.89
CA LEU A 121 15.27 12.50 -15.27
C LEU A 121 14.24 13.05 -16.25
N HIS A 122 12.97 13.04 -15.86
CA HIS A 122 11.90 13.66 -16.63
C HIS A 122 12.05 15.19 -16.70
N LEU A 123 12.57 15.79 -15.63
CA LEU A 123 12.81 17.23 -15.58
C LEU A 123 14.07 17.67 -16.35
N ARG A 124 14.99 16.73 -16.59
CA ARG A 124 16.23 17.01 -17.35
C ARG A 124 16.13 16.68 -18.83
N ALA A 125 15.10 15.98 -19.20
CA ALA A 125 14.84 15.70 -20.60
C ALA A 125 13.95 16.77 -21.20
#